data_3ce94afebcc1406abdbff3d1eb4fd46d
#
_entry.id   3ce94afebcc1406abdbff3d1eb4fd46d
#
_cell.length_a   1.000
_cell.length_b   1.000
_cell.length_c   1.000
_cell.angle_alpha   90.00
_cell.angle_beta   90.00
_cell.angle_gamma   90.00
#
_symmetry.space_group_name_H-M   'P 1'
#
loop_
_entity.id
_entity.type
_entity.pdbx_description
1 polymer ?
#
loop_
_entity_poly.entity_id
_entity_poly.type
_entity_poly.pdbx_seq_one_letter_code
_entity_poly.pdbx_strand_id
1 'polypeptide(L)'
;YKNDLIVIKYGGNVLIDRNVFNNFITDLSVLNKLGLATVVIHGGGPRIKRELEKSNIQSKFIRGLRVTDKHIIDIVETVLIDFNDDIVNSLKDKGTEAISIHTKKNNIIKTIPEAKELGFVGIPNEINNEQILNVINQNKIPIISPLGLGKENQTYNINGDTAAMAVAKSLKSRRLLLMTNVDLSLIHI
;
A
#
# COMPACT_ATOMS: atom_id res chain seq x y z
N TYR A 1 1.40 4.56 -25.11
CA TYR A 1 1.37 4.16 -23.68
C TYR A 1 2.44 4.87 -22.83
N LYS A 2 3.40 5.55 -23.46
CA LYS A 2 4.42 6.35 -22.78
C LYS A 2 3.70 7.49 -22.05
N ASN A 3 3.81 7.57 -20.71
CA ASN A 3 3.13 8.49 -19.78
C ASN A 3 1.73 8.04 -19.26
N ASP A 4 1.25 6.83 -19.54
CA ASP A 4 0.08 6.31 -18.87
C ASP A 4 0.45 5.93 -17.41
N LEU A 5 -0.20 6.59 -16.46
CA LEU A 5 -0.04 6.27 -15.03
C LEU A 5 -0.91 5.08 -14.67
N ILE A 6 -0.29 4.09 -14.03
CA ILE A 6 -0.96 2.89 -13.54
C ILE A 6 -0.80 2.82 -12.02
N VAL A 7 -1.90 2.69 -11.31
CA VAL A 7 -1.90 2.41 -9.87
C VAL A 7 -2.10 0.90 -9.68
N ILE A 8 -1.23 0.26 -8.92
CA ILE A 8 -1.25 -1.18 -8.66
C ILE A 8 -1.40 -1.40 -7.15
N LYS A 9 -2.46 -2.08 -6.76
CA LYS A 9 -2.58 -2.59 -5.39
C LYS A 9 -2.08 -4.03 -5.33
N TYR A 10 -1.03 -4.26 -4.55
CA TYR A 10 -0.45 -5.56 -4.29
C TYR A 10 -0.89 -6.07 -2.92
N GLY A 11 -1.68 -7.14 -2.86
CA GLY A 11 -2.30 -7.57 -1.60
C GLY A 11 -2.77 -9.01 -1.58
N GLY A 12 -3.42 -9.41 -0.49
CA GLY A 12 -3.91 -10.77 -0.30
C GLY A 12 -2.80 -11.79 0.00
N ASN A 13 -3.04 -13.07 -0.29
CA ASN A 13 -2.07 -14.15 -0.03
C ASN A 13 -0.88 -14.16 -1.01
N VAL A 14 -0.94 -13.41 -2.10
CA VAL A 14 0.23 -13.18 -2.99
C VAL A 14 1.42 -12.57 -2.22
N LEU A 15 1.17 -11.99 -1.03
CA LEU A 15 2.20 -11.49 -0.12
C LEU A 15 3.01 -12.60 0.59
N ILE A 16 2.55 -13.84 0.57
CA ILE A 16 3.15 -14.96 1.31
C ILE A 16 4.01 -15.81 0.36
N ASP A 17 3.63 -15.92 -0.90
CA ASP A 17 4.36 -16.71 -1.89
C ASP A 17 5.57 -15.95 -2.42
N ARG A 18 6.75 -16.49 -2.13
CA ARG A 18 8.03 -15.89 -2.53
C ARG A 18 8.21 -15.82 -4.05
N ASN A 19 7.70 -16.81 -4.79
CA ASN A 19 7.82 -16.82 -6.24
C ASN A 19 6.92 -15.76 -6.86
N VAL A 20 5.68 -15.66 -6.37
CA VAL A 20 4.74 -14.61 -6.80
C VAL A 20 5.29 -13.22 -6.47
N PHE A 21 5.89 -13.05 -5.30
CA PHE A 21 6.56 -11.79 -4.94
C PHE A 21 7.71 -11.46 -5.90
N ASN A 22 8.60 -12.40 -6.17
CA ASN A 22 9.73 -12.20 -7.09
C ASN A 22 9.30 -11.89 -8.51
N ASN A 23 8.23 -12.53 -9.00
CA ASN A 23 7.64 -12.24 -10.30
C ASN A 23 7.08 -10.82 -10.34
N PHE A 24 6.33 -10.41 -9.30
CA PHE A 24 5.81 -9.06 -9.18
C PHE A 24 6.93 -7.98 -9.22
N ILE A 25 8.01 -8.19 -8.48
CA ILE A 25 9.18 -7.29 -8.50
C ILE A 25 9.81 -7.23 -9.91
N THR A 26 9.89 -8.38 -10.58
CA THR A 26 10.42 -8.45 -11.95
C THR A 26 9.51 -7.68 -12.93
N ASP A 27 8.20 -7.87 -12.85
CA ASP A 27 7.21 -7.20 -13.69
C ASP A 27 7.24 -5.68 -13.49
N LEU A 28 7.32 -5.21 -12.25
CA LEU A 28 7.48 -3.78 -11.94
C LEU A 28 8.76 -3.20 -12.56
N SER A 29 9.86 -3.94 -12.49
CA SER A 29 11.14 -3.52 -13.09
C SER A 29 11.01 -3.42 -14.62
N VAL A 30 10.31 -4.36 -15.27
CA VAL A 30 10.05 -4.33 -16.71
C VAL A 30 9.17 -3.14 -17.08
N LEU A 31 8.08 -2.90 -16.36
CA LEU A 31 7.18 -1.76 -16.60
C LEU A 31 7.93 -0.42 -16.49
N ASN A 32 8.77 -0.26 -15.47
CA ASN A 32 9.59 0.95 -15.30
C ASN A 32 10.58 1.15 -16.46
N LYS A 33 11.28 0.09 -16.88
CA LYS A 33 12.22 0.12 -18.04
C LYS A 33 11.51 0.46 -19.35
N LEU A 34 10.24 0.09 -19.50
CA LEU A 34 9.40 0.46 -20.65
C LEU A 34 8.88 1.89 -20.58
N GLY A 35 9.20 2.64 -19.52
CA GLY A 35 8.78 4.03 -19.33
C GLY A 35 7.32 4.19 -18.89
N LEU A 36 6.71 3.14 -18.32
CA LEU A 36 5.38 3.21 -17.74
C LEU A 36 5.46 3.76 -16.32
N ALA A 37 4.72 4.82 -16.04
CA ALA A 37 4.63 5.38 -14.69
C ALA A 37 3.76 4.48 -13.81
N THR A 38 4.38 3.81 -12.84
CA THR A 38 3.71 2.91 -11.90
C THR A 38 3.74 3.47 -10.50
N VAL A 39 2.61 3.36 -9.79
CA VAL A 39 2.48 3.65 -8.35
C VAL A 39 1.99 2.38 -7.68
N VAL A 40 2.67 1.94 -6.65
CA VAL A 40 2.33 0.71 -5.93
C VAL A 40 1.79 1.04 -4.55
N ILE A 41 0.62 0.50 -4.23
CA ILE A 41 0.09 0.43 -2.87
C ILE A 41 0.09 -1.04 -2.45
N HIS A 42 0.77 -1.38 -1.36
CA HIS A 42 0.75 -2.76 -0.89
C HIS A 42 -0.26 -2.98 0.23
N GLY A 43 -0.65 -4.23 0.45
CA GLY A 43 -1.36 -4.65 1.65
C GLY A 43 -0.39 -5.17 2.70
N GLY A 44 -0.92 -5.78 3.77
CA GLY A 44 -0.08 -6.36 4.84
C GLY A 44 -0.81 -7.39 5.69
N GLY A 45 -2.07 -7.70 5.37
CA GLY A 45 -2.94 -8.52 6.19
C GLY A 45 -2.31 -9.80 6.76
N PRO A 46 -1.73 -10.68 5.93
CA PRO A 46 -1.07 -11.91 6.39
C PRO A 46 0.16 -11.67 7.28
N ARG A 47 0.99 -10.66 6.95
CA ARG A 47 2.17 -10.30 7.75
C ARG A 47 1.75 -9.74 9.10
N ILE A 48 0.77 -8.84 9.12
CA ILE A 48 0.19 -8.27 10.35
C ILE A 48 -0.39 -9.39 11.22
N LYS A 49 -1.19 -10.31 10.62
CA LYS A 49 -1.76 -11.44 11.34
C LYS A 49 -0.68 -12.26 12.05
N ARG A 50 0.37 -12.64 11.32
CA ARG A 50 1.50 -13.42 11.87
C ARG A 50 2.20 -12.69 13.01
N GLU A 51 2.40 -11.39 12.94
CA GLU A 51 3.08 -10.61 13.97
C GLU A 51 2.21 -10.45 15.23
N LEU A 52 0.90 -10.24 15.06
CA LEU A 52 -0.05 -10.21 16.17
C LEU A 52 -0.13 -11.57 16.88
N GLU A 53 -0.12 -12.69 16.14
CA GLU A 53 -0.12 -14.03 16.69
C GLU A 53 1.15 -14.31 17.52
N LYS A 54 2.32 -13.86 17.11
CA LYS A 54 3.56 -13.92 17.92
C LYS A 54 3.44 -13.17 19.24
N SER A 55 2.66 -12.08 19.25
CA SER A 55 2.37 -11.28 20.44
C SER A 55 1.17 -11.80 21.24
N ASN A 56 0.62 -12.98 20.91
CA ASN A 56 -0.59 -13.55 21.49
C ASN A 56 -1.84 -12.65 21.35
N ILE A 57 -1.90 -11.84 20.29
CA ILE A 57 -3.02 -10.94 20.00
C ILE A 57 -3.88 -11.54 18.89
N GLN A 58 -5.17 -11.75 19.17
CA GLN A 58 -6.14 -12.17 18.16
C GLN A 58 -6.69 -10.98 17.39
N SER A 59 -6.63 -11.07 16.06
CA SER A 59 -7.25 -10.07 15.20
C SER A 59 -8.77 -10.15 15.25
N LYS A 60 -9.41 -9.01 15.47
CA LYS A 60 -10.87 -8.83 15.32
C LYS A 60 -11.17 -8.03 14.07
N PHE A 61 -12.27 -8.34 13.41
CA PHE A 61 -12.71 -7.64 12.20
C PHE A 61 -14.15 -7.19 12.32
N ILE A 62 -14.45 -5.99 11.86
CA ILE A 62 -15.79 -5.43 11.72
C ILE A 62 -15.93 -4.99 10.26
N ARG A 63 -16.92 -5.51 9.54
CA ARG A 63 -17.16 -5.21 8.10
C ARG A 63 -15.90 -5.36 7.24
N GLY A 64 -15.08 -6.36 7.52
CA GLY A 64 -13.84 -6.62 6.78
C GLY A 64 -12.65 -5.72 7.17
N LEU A 65 -12.84 -4.75 8.06
CA LEU A 65 -11.79 -3.89 8.59
C LEU A 65 -11.25 -4.44 9.90
N ARG A 66 -9.92 -4.44 10.07
CA ARG A 66 -9.27 -4.88 11.31
C ARG A 66 -9.48 -3.86 12.41
N VAL A 67 -10.13 -4.25 13.49
CA VAL A 67 -10.16 -3.43 14.72
C VAL A 67 -8.72 -3.20 15.18
N THR A 68 -8.33 -1.94 15.30
CA THR A 68 -6.95 -1.54 15.52
C THR A 68 -6.87 -0.61 16.73
N ASP A 69 -6.59 -1.16 17.90
CA ASP A 69 -6.35 -0.37 19.11
C ASP A 69 -4.95 0.25 19.12
N LYS A 70 -4.60 0.94 20.22
CA LYS A 70 -3.32 1.64 20.35
C LYS A 70 -2.11 0.69 20.28
N HIS A 71 -2.20 -0.50 20.82
CA HIS A 71 -1.11 -1.47 20.77
C HIS A 71 -1.01 -2.10 19.38
N ILE A 72 -2.14 -2.39 18.75
CA ILE A 72 -2.20 -2.98 17.43
C ILE A 72 -1.69 -2.01 16.36
N ILE A 73 -1.96 -0.69 16.47
CA ILE A 73 -1.49 0.26 15.45
C ILE A 73 0.03 0.35 15.40
N ASP A 74 0.72 0.24 16.52
CA ASP A 74 2.18 0.28 16.57
C ASP A 74 2.80 -0.94 15.85
N ILE A 75 2.20 -2.12 16.03
CA ILE A 75 2.59 -3.36 15.31
C ILE A 75 2.28 -3.24 13.82
N VAL A 76 1.08 -2.77 13.48
CA VAL A 76 0.65 -2.58 12.08
C VAL A 76 1.58 -1.63 11.35
N GLU A 77 1.91 -0.49 11.97
CA GLU A 77 2.80 0.51 11.39
C GLU A 77 4.18 -0.09 11.10
N THR A 78 4.76 -0.78 12.08
CA THR A 78 6.07 -1.43 11.93
C THR A 78 6.05 -2.45 10.78
N VAL A 79 5.10 -3.38 10.79
CA VAL A 79 5.00 -4.43 9.78
C VAL A 79 4.80 -3.88 8.37
N LEU A 80 4.00 -2.82 8.21
CA LEU A 80 3.75 -2.22 6.90
C LEU A 80 4.96 -1.41 6.41
N ILE A 81 5.70 -0.77 7.29
CA ILE A 81 6.95 -0.07 6.94
C ILE A 81 8.01 -1.07 6.52
N ASP A 82 8.23 -2.13 7.30
CA ASP A 82 9.19 -3.19 6.96
C ASP A 82 8.88 -3.82 5.60
N PHE A 83 7.60 -4.07 5.32
CA PHE A 83 7.22 -4.63 4.03
C PHE A 83 7.39 -3.64 2.87
N ASN A 84 7.15 -2.36 3.10
CA ASN A 84 7.43 -1.32 2.13
C ASN A 84 8.91 -1.31 1.75
N ASP A 85 9.80 -1.37 2.74
CA ASP A 85 11.24 -1.40 2.55
C ASP A 85 11.72 -2.71 1.88
N ASP A 86 11.11 -3.86 2.17
CA ASP A 86 11.37 -5.12 1.44
C ASP A 86 11.11 -4.97 -0.07
N ILE A 87 10.01 -4.31 -0.45
CA ILE A 87 9.67 -4.08 -1.87
C ILE A 87 10.70 -3.14 -2.51
N VAL A 88 11.03 -2.03 -1.84
CA VAL A 88 12.01 -1.05 -2.33
C VAL A 88 13.38 -1.69 -2.54
N ASN A 89 13.86 -2.45 -1.55
CA ASN A 89 15.15 -3.13 -1.63
C ASN A 89 15.18 -4.18 -2.75
N SER A 90 14.09 -4.97 -2.90
CA SER A 90 13.98 -5.97 -3.96
C SER A 90 13.97 -5.35 -5.36
N LEU A 91 13.37 -4.17 -5.54
CA LEU A 91 13.44 -3.41 -6.80
C LEU A 91 14.85 -2.89 -7.07
N LYS A 92 15.51 -2.37 -6.05
CA LYS A 92 16.89 -1.90 -6.14
C LYS A 92 17.84 -3.03 -6.56
N ASP A 93 17.68 -4.23 -6.03
CA ASP A 93 18.46 -5.43 -6.43
C ASP A 93 18.26 -5.81 -7.89
N LYS A 94 17.12 -5.40 -8.50
CA LYS A 94 16.83 -5.53 -9.94
C LYS A 94 17.30 -4.33 -10.78
N GLY A 95 17.99 -3.37 -10.17
CA GLY A 95 18.44 -2.14 -10.83
C GLY A 95 17.31 -1.16 -11.13
N THR A 96 16.22 -1.19 -10.35
CA THR A 96 15.08 -0.28 -10.48
C THR A 96 14.97 0.59 -9.23
N GLU A 97 15.02 1.90 -9.42
CA GLU A 97 14.88 2.85 -8.32
C GLU A 97 13.43 2.94 -7.85
N ALA A 98 13.24 2.90 -6.54
CA ALA A 98 11.94 3.04 -5.89
C ALA A 98 12.06 3.89 -4.61
N ILE A 99 10.97 4.53 -4.22
CA ILE A 99 10.91 5.37 -3.03
C ILE A 99 9.87 4.83 -2.06
N SER A 100 10.31 4.59 -0.83
CA SER A 100 9.44 4.22 0.30
C SER A 100 8.62 5.42 0.77
N ILE A 101 7.30 5.25 0.84
CA ILE A 101 6.32 6.27 1.26
C ILE A 101 5.44 5.69 2.36
N HIS A 102 5.57 6.24 3.56
CA HIS A 102 4.81 5.84 4.74
C HIS A 102 4.76 6.97 5.79
N THR A 103 4.06 6.78 6.90
CA THR A 103 3.82 7.78 7.95
C THR A 103 5.08 8.41 8.54
N LYS A 104 6.16 7.64 8.67
CA LYS A 104 7.46 8.13 9.20
C LYS A 104 8.37 8.74 8.14
N LYS A 105 8.06 8.53 6.85
CA LYS A 105 8.88 9.01 5.74
C LYS A 105 8.01 9.34 4.53
N ASN A 106 8.01 10.61 4.17
CA ASN A 106 7.29 11.08 2.98
C ASN A 106 5.76 10.83 3.04
N ASN A 107 5.12 10.99 4.20
CA ASN A 107 3.68 10.74 4.30
C ASN A 107 2.89 11.59 3.29
N ILE A 108 2.02 10.92 2.53
CA ILE A 108 1.19 11.55 1.51
C ILE A 108 -0.31 11.46 1.81
N ILE A 109 -0.72 10.64 2.78
CA ILE A 109 -2.13 10.40 3.08
C ILE A 109 -2.50 11.10 4.38
N LYS A 110 -3.31 12.17 4.28
CA LYS A 110 -4.01 12.70 5.45
C LYS A 110 -5.29 11.91 5.66
N THR A 111 -5.61 11.63 6.90
CA THR A 111 -6.60 10.63 7.29
C THR A 111 -7.55 11.19 8.34
N ILE A 112 -8.80 10.80 8.27
CA ILE A 112 -9.80 10.97 9.33
C ILE A 112 -10.18 9.59 9.90
N PRO A 113 -10.61 9.48 11.16
CA PRO A 113 -11.09 8.23 11.72
C PRO A 113 -12.25 7.65 10.92
N GLU A 114 -12.28 6.32 10.71
CA GLU A 114 -13.40 5.62 10.05
C GLU A 114 -14.61 5.54 10.97
N ALA A 115 -14.46 4.86 12.12
CA ALA A 115 -15.51 4.71 13.12
C ALA A 115 -14.89 4.45 14.49
N LYS A 116 -15.57 4.87 15.55
CA LYS A 116 -15.07 4.77 16.92
C LYS A 116 -14.76 3.32 17.33
N GLU A 117 -15.60 2.38 16.94
CA GLU A 117 -15.46 0.95 17.27
C GLU A 117 -14.29 0.28 16.56
N LEU A 118 -13.73 0.90 15.54
CA LEU A 118 -12.57 0.40 14.80
C LEU A 118 -11.23 0.89 15.37
N GLY A 119 -11.25 1.88 16.26
CA GLY A 119 -10.05 2.48 16.85
C GLY A 119 -9.24 3.28 15.81
N PHE A 120 -7.97 2.94 15.64
CA PHE A 120 -7.05 3.62 14.72
C PHE A 120 -7.15 3.10 13.28
N VAL A 121 -8.35 2.93 12.79
CA VAL A 121 -8.65 2.71 11.37
C VAL A 121 -9.12 4.03 10.77
N GLY A 122 -8.58 4.35 9.59
CA GLY A 122 -8.85 5.65 8.96
C GLY A 122 -9.27 5.58 7.51
N ILE A 123 -9.86 6.68 7.07
CA ILE A 123 -10.25 6.94 5.69
C ILE A 123 -9.33 8.03 5.13
N PRO A 124 -8.77 7.85 3.91
CA PRO A 124 -8.04 8.91 3.23
C PRO A 124 -8.93 10.14 3.01
N ASN A 125 -8.48 11.29 3.48
CA ASN A 125 -9.17 12.57 3.31
C ASN A 125 -8.51 13.47 2.27
N GLU A 126 -7.16 13.45 2.23
CA GLU A 126 -6.37 14.23 1.29
C GLU A 126 -5.12 13.42 0.88
N ILE A 127 -4.75 13.51 -0.40
CA ILE A 127 -3.54 12.88 -0.95
C ILE A 127 -2.60 13.96 -1.48
N ASN A 128 -1.33 13.92 -1.05
CA ASN A 128 -0.30 14.80 -1.60
C ASN A 128 0.22 14.25 -2.94
N ASN A 129 -0.45 14.66 -4.03
CA ASN A 129 -0.10 14.24 -5.38
C ASN A 129 1.26 14.75 -5.85
N GLU A 130 1.62 15.95 -5.45
CA GLU A 130 2.88 16.58 -5.87
C GLU A 130 4.07 15.70 -5.49
N GLN A 131 4.05 15.15 -4.29
CA GLN A 131 5.11 14.27 -3.82
C GLN A 131 5.18 12.97 -4.62
N ILE A 132 4.03 12.37 -4.99
CA ILE A 132 3.99 11.16 -5.83
C ILE A 132 4.54 11.47 -7.23
N LEU A 133 4.07 12.56 -7.82
CA LEU A 133 4.49 12.97 -9.16
C LEU A 133 5.98 13.31 -9.21
N ASN A 134 6.52 13.93 -8.17
CA ASN A 134 7.96 14.21 -8.07
C ASN A 134 8.81 12.93 -8.10
N VAL A 135 8.35 11.85 -7.46
CA VAL A 135 9.01 10.53 -7.51
C VAL A 135 8.94 9.95 -8.92
N ILE A 136 7.78 9.99 -9.55
CA ILE A 136 7.55 9.47 -10.91
C ILE A 136 8.42 10.24 -11.93
N ASN A 137 8.49 11.57 -11.82
CA ASN A 137 9.26 12.41 -12.73
C ASN A 137 10.77 12.14 -12.65
N GLN A 138 11.24 11.53 -11.56
CA GLN A 138 12.62 11.04 -11.41
C GLN A 138 12.80 9.61 -11.96
N ASN A 139 11.81 9.07 -12.67
CA ASN A 139 11.78 7.67 -13.16
C ASN A 139 11.90 6.64 -12.03
N LYS A 140 11.36 6.95 -10.85
CA LYS A 140 11.33 6.06 -9.68
C LYS A 140 9.91 5.58 -9.43
N ILE A 141 9.79 4.40 -8.81
CA ILE A 141 8.50 3.83 -8.44
C ILE A 141 8.14 4.23 -7.00
N PRO A 142 7.07 5.00 -6.75
CA PRO A 142 6.57 5.22 -5.40
C PRO A 142 5.91 3.96 -4.86
N ILE A 143 6.41 3.47 -3.71
CA ILE A 143 5.86 2.34 -2.96
C ILE A 143 5.19 2.89 -1.71
N ILE A 144 3.88 2.75 -1.63
CA ILE A 144 3.04 3.41 -0.64
C ILE A 144 2.47 2.38 0.34
N SER A 145 2.75 2.57 1.62
CA SER A 145 2.07 1.82 2.69
C SER A 145 0.65 2.34 2.89
N PRO A 146 -0.34 1.47 3.19
CA PRO A 146 -1.71 1.88 3.48
C PRO A 146 -1.82 2.41 4.92
N LEU A 147 -1.06 3.45 5.20
CA LEU A 147 -1.00 4.19 6.45
C LEU A 147 -1.24 5.68 6.17
N GLY A 148 -1.84 6.38 7.09
CA GLY A 148 -2.02 7.82 6.98
C GLY A 148 -1.90 8.54 8.32
N LEU A 149 -1.67 9.83 8.28
CA LEU A 149 -1.61 10.68 9.46
C LEU A 149 -2.91 11.48 9.61
N GLY A 150 -3.50 11.39 10.78
CA GLY A 150 -4.62 12.21 11.20
C GLY A 150 -4.19 13.43 12.03
N LYS A 151 -5.08 13.94 12.86
CA LYS A 151 -4.79 15.03 13.79
C LYS A 151 -3.62 14.64 14.72
N GLU A 152 -2.81 15.63 15.10
CA GLU A 152 -1.66 15.45 16.00
C GLU A 152 -0.67 14.39 15.53
N ASN A 153 -0.58 14.17 14.21
CA ASN A 153 0.27 13.16 13.58
C ASN A 153 -0.04 11.72 14.06
N GLN A 154 -1.26 11.46 14.51
CA GLN A 154 -1.68 10.12 14.88
C GLN A 154 -1.72 9.22 13.63
N THR A 155 -1.03 8.09 13.69
CA THR A 155 -1.05 7.07 12.63
C THR A 155 -2.37 6.32 12.61
N TYR A 156 -2.91 6.10 11.41
CA TYR A 156 -4.08 5.27 11.13
C TYR A 156 -3.76 4.17 10.14
N ASN A 157 -4.28 2.98 10.41
CA ASN A 157 -4.32 1.86 9.48
C ASN A 157 -5.43 2.10 8.45
N ILE A 158 -5.11 2.01 7.18
CA ILE A 158 -6.06 2.19 6.08
C ILE A 158 -6.23 0.85 5.36
N ASN A 159 -7.46 0.54 4.95
CA ASN A 159 -7.68 -0.60 4.07
C ASN A 159 -6.90 -0.39 2.75
N GLY A 160 -6.14 -1.42 2.30
CA GLY A 160 -5.26 -1.30 1.15
C GLY A 160 -6.01 -0.97 -0.16
N ASP A 161 -7.22 -1.50 -0.35
CA ASP A 161 -8.04 -1.20 -1.54
C ASP A 161 -8.56 0.24 -1.47
N THR A 162 -8.98 0.69 -0.27
CA THR A 162 -9.41 2.08 -0.03
C THR A 162 -8.26 3.07 -0.28
N ALA A 163 -7.06 2.77 0.19
CA ALA A 163 -5.87 3.59 -0.07
C ALA A 163 -5.55 3.65 -1.57
N ALA A 164 -5.58 2.51 -2.26
CA ALA A 164 -5.30 2.45 -3.70
C ALA A 164 -6.35 3.21 -4.53
N MET A 165 -7.62 3.09 -4.18
CA MET A 165 -8.70 3.86 -4.83
C MET A 165 -8.53 5.36 -4.62
N ALA A 166 -8.20 5.80 -3.40
CA ALA A 166 -7.99 7.20 -3.09
C ALA A 166 -6.81 7.79 -3.87
N VAL A 167 -5.68 7.08 -3.93
CA VAL A 167 -4.50 7.47 -4.70
C VAL A 167 -4.81 7.51 -6.20
N ALA A 168 -5.46 6.47 -6.75
CA ALA A 168 -5.82 6.42 -8.17
C ALA A 168 -6.76 7.55 -8.56
N LYS A 169 -7.79 7.82 -7.76
CA LYS A 169 -8.73 8.92 -7.95
C LYS A 169 -8.02 10.28 -7.92
N SER A 170 -7.16 10.50 -6.94
CA SER A 170 -6.45 11.75 -6.74
C SER A 170 -5.48 12.04 -7.88
N LEU A 171 -4.77 11.03 -8.37
CA LEU A 171 -3.87 11.11 -9.53
C LEU A 171 -4.61 11.10 -10.88
N LYS A 172 -5.94 10.94 -10.90
CA LYS A 172 -6.74 10.75 -12.11
C LYS A 172 -6.20 9.61 -12.98
N SER A 173 -5.73 8.54 -12.34
CA SER A 173 -5.19 7.38 -13.03
C SER A 173 -6.28 6.70 -13.87
N ARG A 174 -5.95 6.36 -15.12
CA ARG A 174 -6.87 5.64 -16.02
C ARG A 174 -6.98 4.15 -15.70
N ARG A 175 -6.01 3.60 -14.93
CA ARG A 175 -5.95 2.17 -14.61
C ARG A 175 -5.61 1.97 -13.14
N LEU A 176 -6.47 1.20 -12.46
CA LEU A 176 -6.21 0.66 -11.14
C LEU A 176 -6.24 -0.87 -11.25
N LEU A 177 -5.10 -1.50 -10.98
CA LEU A 177 -4.99 -2.96 -10.96
C LEU A 177 -5.04 -3.43 -9.51
N LEU A 178 -6.02 -4.27 -9.19
CA LEU A 178 -6.14 -4.91 -7.88
C LEU A 178 -5.63 -6.35 -7.99
N MET A 179 -4.43 -6.60 -7.50
CA MET A 179 -3.88 -7.95 -7.43
C MET A 179 -4.40 -8.66 -6.19
N THR A 180 -5.06 -9.78 -6.39
CA THR A 180 -5.73 -10.59 -5.36
C THR A 180 -5.59 -12.06 -5.69
N ASN A 181 -6.00 -12.94 -4.78
CA ASN A 181 -5.89 -14.41 -4.93
C ASN A 181 -7.04 -15.08 -5.65
N VAL A 182 -8.06 -14.34 -6.05
CA VAL A 182 -9.16 -14.89 -6.82
C VAL A 182 -8.77 -14.95 -8.29
N ASP A 183 -9.04 -16.07 -8.93
CA ASP A 183 -9.01 -16.18 -10.37
C ASP A 183 -9.85 -15.05 -10.95
N LEU A 184 -9.35 -14.40 -12.01
CA LEU A 184 -9.97 -13.24 -12.65
C LEU A 184 -11.46 -13.53 -12.91
N SER A 185 -12.31 -12.99 -12.07
CA SER A 185 -13.73 -12.85 -12.35
C SER A 185 -13.91 -11.56 -13.13
N LEU A 186 -14.13 -11.67 -14.43
CA LEU A 186 -14.56 -10.54 -15.25
C LEU A 186 -15.95 -10.13 -14.81
N ILE A 187 -16.06 -9.13 -13.97
CA ILE A 187 -17.32 -8.44 -13.73
C ILE A 187 -17.48 -7.49 -14.92
N HIS A 188 -18.32 -7.86 -15.86
CA HIS A 188 -18.85 -6.93 -16.82
C HIS A 188 -19.79 -5.96 -16.08
N ILE A 189 -19.37 -4.73 -15.96
CA ILE A 189 -20.20 -3.60 -15.53
C ILE A 189 -20.91 -3.05 -16.75
#